data_bcce60549553224ebd8c7c98a64ab3cc
#
_entry.id   bcce60549553224ebd8c7c98a64ab3cc
#
_cell.length_a   1.000
_cell.length_b   1.000
_cell.length_c   1.000
_cell.angle_alpha   90.00
_cell.angle_beta   90.00
_cell.angle_gamma   90.00
#
_symmetry.space_group_name_H-M   'P 1'
#
loop_
_entity.id
_entity.type
_entity.pdbx_description
1 polymer ?
#
loop_
_entity_poly.entity_id
_entity_poly.type
_entity_poly.pdbx_seq_one_letter_code
_entity_poly.pdbx_strand_id
1 'polypeptide(L)' 'VTSDEARTSVDVYSLTGQLVKKQVHRASALDGLGNGIYIIDGEKIVK' A
#
# COMPACT_ATOMS: atom_id res chain seq x y z
N VAL A 1 1.10 17.90 11.92
CA VAL A 1 1.15 17.13 11.61
C VAL A 1 1.33 16.19 12.11
N THR A 2 1.35 15.34 11.68
CA THR A 2 1.07 14.50 12.32
C THR A 2 1.74 13.26 12.17
N SER A 3 2.36 12.77 13.19
CA SER A 3 3.01 11.50 13.16
C SER A 3 2.05 10.39 12.89
N ASP A 4 0.82 10.56 13.28
CA ASP A 4 -0.18 9.52 13.03
C ASP A 4 -0.42 9.33 11.55
N GLU A 5 -0.47 10.42 10.83
CA GLU A 5 -0.63 10.33 9.39
C GLU A 5 0.54 9.62 8.76
N ALA A 6 1.72 9.92 9.20
CA ALA A 6 2.90 9.29 8.64
C ALA A 6 2.91 7.80 8.92
N ARG A 7 2.42 7.40 10.10
CA ARG A 7 2.39 5.98 10.43
C ARG A 7 1.35 5.20 9.67
N THR A 8 0.25 5.86 9.30
CA THR A 8 -0.82 5.17 8.61
C THR A 8 -0.70 5.23 7.11
N SER A 9 0.26 6.00 6.61
CA SER A 9 0.51 6.08 5.17
C SER A 9 1.46 4.99 4.76
N VAL A 10 1.15 4.32 3.68
CA VAL A 10 1.98 3.22 3.18
C VAL A 10 2.13 3.35 1.67
N ASP A 11 3.17 2.75 1.15
CA ASP A 11 3.35 2.62 -0.28
C ASP A 11 2.94 1.22 -0.68
N VAL A 12 2.33 1.11 -1.85
CA VAL A 12 1.88 -0.17 -2.38
C VAL A 12 2.71 -0.50 -3.60
N TYR A 13 3.30 -1.69 -3.61
CA TYR A 13 4.09 -2.18 -4.72
C TYR A 13 3.44 -3.41 -5.29
N SER A 14 3.67 -3.63 -6.58
CA SER A 14 3.23 -4.87 -7.20
C SER A 14 4.19 -5.99 -6.80
N LEU A 15 3.82 -7.22 -7.12
CA LEU A 15 4.65 -8.37 -6.81
C LEU A 15 6.03 -8.25 -7.48
N THR A 16 6.10 -7.58 -8.60
CA THR A 16 7.36 -7.41 -9.32
C THR A 16 8.20 -6.26 -8.78
N GLY A 17 7.68 -5.53 -7.79
CA GLY A 17 8.42 -4.45 -7.18
C GLY A 17 8.13 -3.07 -7.73
N GLN A 18 7.18 -2.95 -8.62
CA GLN A 18 6.81 -1.65 -9.16
C GLN A 18 5.92 -0.90 -8.20
N LEU A 19 6.15 0.40 -8.09
CA LEU A 19 5.32 1.23 -7.23
C LEU A 19 3.94 1.38 -7.86
N VAL A 20 2.91 1.00 -7.14
CA VAL A 20 1.53 1.09 -7.61
C VAL A 20 0.86 2.31 -7.03
N LYS A 21 1.02 2.52 -5.73
CA LYS A 21 0.46 3.67 -5.05
C LYS A 21 1.47 4.20 -4.05
N LYS A 22 1.46 5.50 -3.86
CA LYS A 22 2.41 6.14 -2.98
C LYS A 22 1.69 6.91 -1.90
N GLN A 23 2.12 6.71 -0.66
CA GLN A 23 1.62 7.48 0.47
C GLN A 23 0.11 7.45 0.55
N VAL A 24 -0.45 6.26 0.51
CA VAL A 24 -1.89 6.09 0.69
C VAL A 24 -2.17 5.62 2.10
N HIS A 25 -3.35 5.91 2.57
CA HIS A 25 -3.77 5.46 3.87
C HIS A 25 -3.84 3.95 3.87
N ARG A 26 -3.39 3.33 4.95
CA ARG A 26 -3.36 1.87 5.01
C ARG A 26 -4.74 1.27 4.75
N ALA A 27 -5.77 1.90 5.27
CA ALA A 27 -7.12 1.38 5.09
C ALA A 27 -7.56 1.43 3.63
N SER A 28 -6.97 2.32 2.84
CA SER A 28 -7.32 2.48 1.43
C SER A 28 -6.25 1.95 0.50
N ALA A 29 -5.28 1.25 1.02
CA ALA A 29 -4.12 0.87 0.21
C ALA A 29 -4.50 0.02 -0.99
N LEU A 30 -5.48 -0.85 -0.85
CA LEU A 30 -5.89 -1.72 -1.94
C LEU A 30 -7.12 -1.23 -2.68
N ASP A 31 -7.63 -0.04 -2.34
CA ASP A 31 -8.79 0.50 -3.02
C ASP A 31 -8.49 0.76 -4.48
N GLY A 32 -9.41 0.38 -5.34
CA GLY A 32 -9.26 0.62 -6.76
C GLY A 32 -8.30 -0.30 -7.46
N LEU A 33 -7.69 -1.22 -6.74
CA LEU A 33 -6.77 -2.18 -7.34
C LEU A 33 -7.50 -3.47 -7.67
N GLY A 34 -7.07 -4.10 -8.73
CA GLY A 34 -7.62 -5.40 -9.09
C GLY A 34 -7.13 -6.49 -8.16
N ASN A 35 -7.66 -7.69 -8.35
CA ASN A 35 -7.22 -8.84 -7.57
C ASN A 35 -5.78 -9.16 -7.90
N GLY A 36 -5.03 -9.57 -6.89
CA GLY A 36 -3.65 -9.91 -7.10
C GLY A 36 -2.86 -9.82 -5.82
N ILE A 37 -1.55 -9.90 -5.95
CA ILE A 37 -0.65 -9.85 -4.82
C ILE A 37 0.06 -8.51 -4.84
N TYR A 38 0.06 -7.85 -3.69
CA TYR A 38 0.67 -6.54 -3.55
C TYR A 38 1.57 -6.54 -2.32
N ILE A 39 2.56 -5.68 -2.35
CA ILE A 39 3.48 -5.51 -1.22
C ILE A 39 3.14 -4.18 -0.56
N ILE A 40 2.76 -4.24 0.68
CA ILE A 40 2.37 -3.06 1.44
C ILE A 40 3.21 -3.02 2.70
N ASP A 41 3.97 -1.95 2.85
CA ASP A 41 4.81 -1.77 4.03
C ASP A 41 5.71 -2.99 4.24
N GLY A 42 6.21 -3.54 3.15
CA GLY A 42 7.09 -4.69 3.21
C GLY A 42 6.40 -6.01 3.40
N GLU A 43 5.08 -6.03 3.40
CA GLU A 43 4.31 -7.26 3.62
C GLU A 43 3.58 -7.66 2.35
N LYS A 44 3.58 -8.94 2.07
CA LYS A 44 2.86 -9.47 0.93
C LYS A 44 1.39 -9.64 1.28
N ILE A 45 0.54 -8.97 0.53
CA ILE A 45 -0.90 -8.97 0.78
C ILE A 45 -1.59 -9.50 -0.48
N VAL A 46 -2.55 -10.37 -0.29
CA VAL A 46 -3.36 -10.90 -1.39
C VAL A 46 -4.71 -10.23 -1.36
N LYS A 47 -5.12 -9.68 -2.50
CA LYS A 47 -6.43 -9.07 -2.61
C LYS A 47 -7.40 -9.99 -3.31
#